data_ca5759a7360d8bba92f7bfd80962826d
#
_entry.id   ca5759a7360d8bba92f7bfd80962826d
#
_cell.length_a   1.000
_cell.length_b   1.000
_cell.length_c   1.000
_cell.angle_alpha   90.00
_cell.angle_beta   90.00
_cell.angle_gamma   90.00
#
_symmetry.space_group_name_H-M   'P 1'
#
loop_
_entity.id
_entity.type
_entity.pdbx_description
1 polymer ?
#
loop_
_entity_poly.entity_id
_entity_poly.type
_entity_poly.pdbx_seq_one_letter_code
_entity_poly.pdbx_strand_id
1 'polypeptide(L)' 'MDIYEMIELQECPFCGGPGLLEEEEGWCWYVMCLDCGAQTGECGYKTDEDRVKAAEEVAHLWNIGKVIRSDRCE' A
#
# COMPACT_ATOMS: atom_id res chain seq x y z
N MET A 1 18.04 5.81 5.03
CA MET A 1 16.72 6.39 5.28
C MET A 1 15.64 5.31 5.16
N ASP A 2 14.69 5.36 6.06
CA ASP A 2 13.67 4.33 6.12
C ASP A 2 12.65 4.53 5.01
N ILE A 3 12.28 3.44 4.34
CA ILE A 3 11.29 3.52 3.27
C ILE A 3 9.99 4.10 3.79
N TYR A 4 9.60 3.72 5.02
CA TYR A 4 8.35 4.20 5.61
C TYR A 4 8.34 5.72 5.77
N GLU A 5 9.50 6.34 5.94
CA GLU A 5 9.58 7.78 6.09
C GLU A 5 9.62 8.50 4.75
N MET A 6 10.05 7.80 3.69
CA MET A 6 10.14 8.39 2.35
C MET A 6 8.79 8.47 1.67
N ILE A 7 7.85 7.62 2.05
CA ILE A 7 6.62 7.45 1.32
C ILE A 7 5.48 8.11 2.08
N GLU A 8 4.75 8.98 1.39
CA GLU A 8 3.57 9.64 1.94
C GLU A 8 2.32 8.97 1.41
N LEU A 9 1.36 8.74 2.30
CA LEU A 9 0.09 8.13 1.96
C LEU A 9 -1.03 9.13 2.24
N GLN A 10 -1.94 9.24 1.27
CA GLN A 10 -3.13 10.05 1.44
C GLN A 10 -4.14 9.32 2.32
N GLU A 11 -5.22 10.00 2.62
CA GLU A 11 -6.31 9.36 3.36
C GLU A 11 -6.96 8.29 2.51
N CYS A 12 -7.58 7.32 3.19
CA CYS A 12 -8.30 6.27 2.51
C CYS A 12 -9.38 6.85 1.60
N PRO A 13 -9.43 6.42 0.33
CA PRO A 13 -10.44 6.97 -0.59
C PRO A 13 -11.85 6.54 -0.27
N PHE A 14 -12.03 5.54 0.59
CA PHE A 14 -13.36 5.07 0.94
C PHE A 14 -13.88 5.66 2.24
N CYS A 15 -13.03 5.69 3.28
CA CYS A 15 -13.49 6.11 4.61
C CYS A 15 -12.72 7.28 5.19
N GLY A 16 -11.64 7.69 4.54
CA GLY A 16 -10.82 8.79 5.04
C GLY A 16 -9.91 8.41 6.18
N GLY A 17 -9.80 7.13 6.50
CA GLY A 17 -8.93 6.68 7.57
C GLY A 17 -7.47 6.63 7.17
N PRO A 18 -6.59 6.28 8.09
CA PRO A 18 -5.16 6.25 7.81
C PRO A 18 -4.77 5.03 6.99
N GLY A 19 -3.89 5.24 6.02
CA GLY A 19 -3.29 4.15 5.27
C GLY A 19 -2.03 3.65 5.96
N LEU A 20 -1.75 2.37 5.79
CA LEU A 20 -0.56 1.76 6.37
C LEU A 20 0.18 0.99 5.29
N LEU A 21 1.46 1.32 5.12
CA LEU A 21 2.32 0.63 4.18
C LEU A 21 2.86 -0.62 4.86
N GLU A 22 2.65 -1.77 4.24
CA GLU A 22 3.08 -3.05 4.79
C GLU A 22 3.95 -3.79 3.81
N GLU A 23 4.93 -4.50 4.33
CA GLU A 23 5.79 -5.38 3.53
C GLU A 23 5.52 -6.81 3.95
N GLU A 24 5.11 -7.64 3.00
CA GLU A 24 4.75 -9.02 3.32
C GLU A 24 5.92 -9.94 3.06
N GLU A 25 6.39 -10.59 4.11
CA GLU A 25 7.42 -11.62 4.06
C GLU A 25 8.69 -11.20 3.33
N GLY A 26 8.90 -9.88 3.21
CA GLY A 26 10.13 -9.40 2.61
C GLY A 26 10.19 -9.52 1.11
N TRP A 27 9.04 -9.69 0.42
CA TRP A 27 9.09 -9.85 -1.02
C TRP A 27 7.99 -9.07 -1.76
N CYS A 28 7.06 -8.45 -1.06
CA CYS A 28 6.09 -7.59 -1.73
C CYS A 28 5.56 -6.54 -0.76
N TRP A 29 5.02 -5.48 -1.34
CA TRP A 29 4.45 -4.37 -0.59
C TRP A 29 2.97 -4.22 -0.91
N TYR A 30 2.23 -3.70 0.04
CA TYR A 30 0.85 -3.26 -0.19
C TYR A 30 0.50 -2.18 0.84
N VAL A 31 -0.58 -1.44 0.56
CA VAL A 31 -1.07 -0.43 1.49
C VAL A 31 -2.49 -0.82 1.88
N MET A 32 -2.80 -0.71 3.14
CA MET A 32 -4.14 -1.04 3.62
C MET A 32 -4.67 0.04 4.55
N CYS A 33 -5.99 0.11 4.64
CA CYS A 33 -6.65 1.00 5.58
C CYS A 33 -6.93 0.25 6.86
N LEU A 34 -6.62 0.87 8.00
CA LEU A 34 -6.83 0.24 9.29
C LEU A 34 -8.29 0.31 9.72
N ASP A 35 -9.08 1.20 9.11
CA ASP A 35 -10.46 1.38 9.52
C ASP A 35 -11.44 0.55 8.72
N CYS A 36 -11.35 0.59 7.39
CA CYS A 36 -12.34 -0.07 6.56
C CYS A 36 -11.84 -1.31 5.83
N GLY A 37 -10.53 -1.57 5.91
CA GLY A 37 -9.96 -2.76 5.29
C GLY A 37 -9.68 -2.64 3.80
N ALA A 38 -9.82 -1.45 3.23
CA ALA A 38 -9.45 -1.24 1.83
C ALA A 38 -7.95 -1.43 1.67
N GLN A 39 -7.53 -1.96 0.54
CA GLN A 39 -6.10 -2.19 0.31
C GLN A 39 -5.79 -2.15 -1.17
N THR A 40 -4.50 -1.88 -1.48
CA THR A 40 -4.03 -1.95 -2.85
C THR A 40 -3.68 -3.38 -3.21
N GLY A 41 -3.45 -3.60 -4.51
CA GLY A 41 -2.83 -4.85 -4.93
C GLY A 41 -1.40 -4.91 -4.45
N GLU A 42 -0.84 -6.09 -4.42
CA GLU A 42 0.54 -6.30 -3.98
C GLU A 42 1.51 -6.10 -5.13
N CYS A 43 2.64 -5.48 -4.83
CA CYS A 43 3.72 -5.31 -5.80
C CYS A 43 4.95 -6.04 -5.28
N GLY A 44 5.38 -7.06 -6.02
CA GLY A 44 6.55 -7.83 -5.63
C GLY A 44 7.85 -7.19 -6.09
N TYR A 45 8.94 -7.63 -5.47
CA TYR A 45 10.28 -7.16 -5.84
C TYR A 45 11.26 -8.30 -5.66
N LYS A 46 12.42 -8.18 -6.33
CA LYS A 46 13.46 -9.20 -6.24
C LYS A 46 14.79 -8.66 -5.74
N THR A 47 15.02 -7.36 -5.90
CA THR A 47 16.26 -6.72 -5.48
C THR A 47 15.96 -5.57 -4.55
N ASP A 48 17.01 -5.08 -3.87
CA ASP A 48 16.84 -3.94 -2.97
C ASP A 48 16.40 -2.68 -3.72
N GLU A 49 16.88 -2.52 -4.96
CA GLU A 49 16.45 -1.38 -5.77
C GLU A 49 14.98 -1.49 -6.11
N ASP A 50 14.55 -2.69 -6.50
CA ASP A 50 13.14 -2.91 -6.82
C ASP A 50 12.27 -2.79 -5.59
N ARG A 51 12.82 -3.08 -4.41
CA ARG A 51 12.08 -2.96 -3.16
C ARG A 51 11.54 -1.56 -2.96
N VAL A 52 12.38 -0.56 -3.17
CA VAL A 52 11.96 0.83 -3.03
C VAL A 52 10.93 1.18 -4.09
N LYS A 53 11.15 0.74 -5.33
CA LYS A 53 10.22 1.03 -6.43
C LYS A 53 8.86 0.38 -6.18
N ALA A 54 8.84 -0.83 -5.65
CA ALA A 54 7.57 -1.50 -5.37
C ALA A 54 6.81 -0.76 -4.28
N ALA A 55 7.49 -0.28 -3.25
CA ALA A 55 6.84 0.50 -2.21
C ALA A 55 6.25 1.78 -2.77
N GLU A 56 6.99 2.46 -3.64
CA GLU A 56 6.48 3.68 -4.28
C GLU A 56 5.29 3.38 -5.18
N GLU A 57 5.31 2.23 -5.82
CA GLU A 57 4.22 1.85 -6.71
C GLU A 57 2.91 1.65 -5.93
N VAL A 58 2.96 0.90 -4.83
CA VAL A 58 1.74 0.67 -4.06
C VAL A 58 1.27 1.97 -3.42
N ALA A 59 2.18 2.83 -2.98
CA ALA A 59 1.80 4.12 -2.44
C ALA A 59 1.11 4.97 -3.50
N HIS A 60 1.60 4.92 -4.73
CA HIS A 60 0.97 5.64 -5.83
C HIS A 60 -0.45 5.12 -6.07
N LEU A 61 -0.62 3.79 -6.09
CA LEU A 61 -1.94 3.22 -6.28
C LEU A 61 -2.90 3.67 -5.18
N TRP A 62 -2.43 3.69 -3.95
CA TRP A 62 -3.24 4.16 -2.84
C TRP A 62 -3.63 5.63 -3.01
N ASN A 63 -2.66 6.44 -3.38
CA ASN A 63 -2.87 7.88 -3.43
C ASN A 63 -3.79 8.31 -4.57
N ILE A 64 -3.86 7.52 -5.65
CA ILE A 64 -4.77 7.82 -6.74
C ILE A 64 -6.12 7.12 -6.60
N GLY A 65 -6.32 6.38 -5.50
CA GLY A 65 -7.60 5.75 -5.22
C GLY A 65 -7.80 4.40 -5.85
N LYS A 66 -6.76 3.79 -6.37
CA LYS A 66 -6.89 2.44 -6.95
C LYS A 66 -6.72 1.39 -5.87
N VAL A 67 -7.72 1.30 -5.03
CA VAL A 67 -7.74 0.33 -3.93
C VAL A 67 -9.03 -0.47 -4.01
N ILE A 68 -9.01 -1.64 -3.38
CA ILE A 68 -10.17 -2.50 -3.32
C ILE A 68 -10.51 -2.78 -1.87
N ARG A 69 -11.77 -3.03 -1.61
CA ARG A 69 -12.22 -3.43 -0.28
C ARG A 69 -12.30 -4.94 -0.21
N SER A 70 -11.82 -5.47 0.88
CA SER A 70 -11.73 -6.92 1.03
C SER A 70 -12.99 -7.54 1.59
N ASP A 71 -13.97 -6.74 1.84
CA ASP A 71 -15.20 -7.26 2.41
C ASP A 71 -16.14 -7.78 1.34
N ARG A 72 -15.95 -8.07 0.43
CA ARG A 72 -16.77 -8.49 -0.45
C ARG A 72 -17.19 -9.59 -0.84
N CYS A 73 -17.52 -9.93 -0.89
CA CYS A 73 -17.61 -10.86 -1.31
C CYS A 73 -18.26 -11.30 -2.22
N GLU A 74 -18.19 -11.46 -2.68
CA GLU A 74 -18.68 -11.77 -3.57
C GLU A 74 -18.99 -12.07 -3.92
#